data_074dc493728195567cc2848c17f72031
#
_entry.id   074dc493728195567cc2848c17f72031
#
_cell.length_a   1.000
_cell.length_b   1.000
_cell.length_c   1.000
_cell.angle_alpha   90.00
_cell.angle_beta   90.00
_cell.angle_gamma   90.00
#
_symmetry.space_group_name_H-M   'P 1'
#
loop_
_entity.id
_entity.type
_entity.pdbx_description
1 polymer ?
#
loop_
_entity_poly.entity_id
_entity_poly.type
_entity_poly.pdbx_seq_one_letter_code
_entity_poly.pdbx_strand_id
1 'polypeptide(L)'
;MTDRPHSPVKVGIFMEFFLPYLGGIERYQDRLSEQLRALGYDLFIVTSLHDESLPRFEDKDGLRIYRLPTKGLFKQRYPFFKRDERFKETMAAVQAENADFYIVNTRFHLTSLLGARLAHRLGRPVALIEHGTAHMSVGNPVLDFFGGIYEHGLTHFVKKHVTSYYGVSRNCNKWLRHFGIEASGVWYNAVTPEDTAVADDRYEREWPRGGSNSEIVISYAGRLIAEKGIVALLEAFARLRAELPDIPLRLAVAGSGPIEDELHERYGGDPAVSFLGKLDFPAVMSLYRRSDVFVYPSMYPEGLPTSILEAALGDCAIVATPRGGTEEVITSPALGWIVDGRTSAELTDALVPALREAVTDPVRRASCAAAVGARVREHFTWASVAREVASVIDEAVAR
;
A
#
# COMPACT_ATOMS: atom_id res chain seq x y z
N MET A 1 -15.58 -25.27 32.66
CA MET A 1 -15.10 -24.16 31.87
C MET A 1 -15.85 -22.94 32.37
N THR A 2 -15.16 -22.13 33.14
CA THR A 2 -15.75 -20.95 33.80
C THR A 2 -15.65 -19.80 32.81
N ASP A 3 -16.81 -19.40 32.29
CA ASP A 3 -17.02 -18.21 31.49
C ASP A 3 -16.73 -16.96 32.34
N ARG A 4 -15.50 -16.46 32.32
CA ARG A 4 -15.22 -15.09 32.74
C ARG A 4 -15.56 -14.20 31.54
N PRO A 5 -16.29 -13.11 31.73
CA PRO A 5 -16.37 -12.08 30.71
C PRO A 5 -14.97 -11.48 30.59
N HIS A 6 -14.19 -11.96 29.64
CA HIS A 6 -12.88 -11.37 29.34
C HIS A 6 -13.14 -9.95 28.81
N SER A 7 -12.61 -8.95 29.51
CA SER A 7 -12.48 -7.62 28.94
C SER A 7 -11.78 -7.76 27.57
N PRO A 8 -12.20 -7.03 26.54
CA PRO A 8 -11.58 -7.12 25.22
C PRO A 8 -10.06 -6.86 25.31
N VAL A 9 -9.28 -7.64 24.56
CA VAL A 9 -7.83 -7.44 24.49
C VAL A 9 -7.56 -6.05 23.92
N LYS A 10 -6.77 -5.27 24.63
CA LYS A 10 -6.46 -3.90 24.26
C LYS A 10 -5.15 -3.81 23.50
N VAL A 11 -5.16 -3.15 22.32
CA VAL A 11 -4.00 -3.01 21.44
C VAL A 11 -3.65 -1.54 21.23
N GLY A 12 -2.43 -1.16 21.56
CA GLY A 12 -1.88 0.18 21.30
C GLY A 12 -1.08 0.22 20.01
N ILE A 13 -1.43 1.12 19.09
CA ILE A 13 -0.83 1.22 17.77
C ILE A 13 -0.07 2.54 17.65
N PHE A 14 1.23 2.47 17.31
CA PHE A 14 2.07 3.65 17.14
C PHE A 14 2.49 3.79 15.68
N MET A 15 2.24 4.96 15.12
CA MET A 15 2.58 5.30 13.74
C MET A 15 2.87 6.79 13.59
N GLU A 16 3.60 7.15 12.53
CA GLU A 16 4.06 8.53 12.37
C GLU A 16 2.92 9.49 12.05
N PHE A 17 2.09 9.14 11.06
CA PHE A 17 0.91 9.91 10.67
C PHE A 17 -0.34 9.04 10.74
N PHE A 18 -1.49 9.67 10.90
CA PHE A 18 -2.81 9.03 10.81
C PHE A 18 -3.85 10.05 10.36
N LEU A 19 -5.06 9.58 10.10
CA LEU A 19 -6.16 10.40 9.60
C LEU A 19 -6.25 11.79 10.28
N PRO A 20 -6.55 12.83 9.51
CA PRO A 20 -6.96 12.87 8.10
C PRO A 20 -5.81 12.79 7.08
N TYR A 21 -4.54 12.70 7.51
CA TYR A 21 -3.43 12.40 6.61
C TYR A 21 -3.59 10.99 6.06
N LEU A 22 -3.59 10.84 4.71
CA LEU A 22 -3.89 9.58 4.06
C LEU A 22 -2.80 9.21 3.05
N GLY A 23 -1.91 8.34 3.46
CA GLY A 23 -0.94 7.63 2.61
C GLY A 23 -1.21 6.12 2.61
N GLY A 24 -0.24 5.34 2.12
CA GLY A 24 -0.37 3.88 2.06
C GLY A 24 -0.37 3.22 3.44
N ILE A 25 0.50 3.68 4.35
CA ILE A 25 0.62 3.15 5.72
C ILE A 25 -0.62 3.47 6.54
N GLU A 26 -1.12 4.72 6.42
CA GLU A 26 -2.31 5.18 7.14
C GLU A 26 -3.56 4.41 6.71
N ARG A 27 -3.71 4.18 5.39
CA ARG A 27 -4.81 3.36 4.86
C ARG A 27 -4.72 1.91 5.31
N TYR A 28 -3.51 1.34 5.29
CA TYR A 28 -3.26 -0.01 5.83
C TYR A 28 -3.74 -0.11 7.29
N GLN A 29 -3.28 0.83 8.12
CA GLN A 29 -3.58 0.78 9.54
C GLN A 29 -5.05 1.07 9.85
N ASP A 30 -5.69 1.98 9.11
CA ASP A 30 -7.11 2.27 9.25
C ASP A 30 -7.96 1.03 8.95
N ARG A 31 -7.72 0.36 7.81
CA ARG A 31 -8.43 -0.88 7.43
C ARG A 31 -8.16 -2.04 8.39
N LEU A 32 -6.91 -2.24 8.80
CA LEU A 32 -6.58 -3.26 9.80
C LEU A 32 -7.28 -2.98 11.13
N SER A 33 -7.30 -1.71 11.59
CA SER A 33 -7.96 -1.32 12.83
C SER A 33 -9.47 -1.55 12.77
N GLU A 34 -10.11 -1.26 11.65
CA GLU A 34 -11.53 -1.55 11.41
C GLU A 34 -11.84 -3.04 11.61
N GLN A 35 -11.05 -3.91 10.98
CA GLN A 35 -11.25 -5.36 11.06
C GLN A 35 -10.94 -5.93 12.46
N LEU A 36 -9.88 -5.47 13.11
CA LEU A 36 -9.56 -5.92 14.47
C LEU A 36 -10.65 -5.51 15.46
N ARG A 37 -11.23 -4.32 15.31
CA ARG A 37 -12.38 -3.88 16.13
C ARG A 37 -13.61 -4.75 15.85
N ALA A 38 -13.87 -5.12 14.60
CA ALA A 38 -14.95 -6.05 14.26
C ALA A 38 -14.74 -7.45 14.89
N LEU A 39 -13.48 -7.84 15.14
CA LEU A 39 -13.13 -9.06 15.88
C LEU A 39 -13.20 -8.89 17.43
N GLY A 40 -13.54 -7.69 17.92
CA GLY A 40 -13.74 -7.44 19.35
C GLY A 40 -12.52 -6.90 20.11
N TYR A 41 -11.45 -6.49 19.42
CA TYR A 41 -10.31 -5.84 20.06
C TYR A 41 -10.61 -4.38 20.41
N ASP A 42 -10.11 -3.92 21.55
CA ASP A 42 -10.16 -2.53 21.96
C ASP A 42 -8.89 -1.81 21.50
N LEU A 43 -9.02 -0.80 20.62
CA LEU A 43 -7.87 -0.18 19.96
C LEU A 43 -7.70 1.29 20.32
N PHE A 44 -6.43 1.71 20.40
CA PHE A 44 -6.07 3.13 20.33
C PHE A 44 -4.84 3.36 19.44
N ILE A 45 -4.79 4.52 18.82
CA ILE A 45 -3.70 4.95 17.95
C ILE A 45 -2.95 6.11 18.58
N VAL A 46 -1.62 6.07 18.53
CA VAL A 46 -0.71 7.15 18.92
C VAL A 46 0.04 7.61 17.70
N THR A 47 -0.11 8.89 17.35
CA THR A 47 0.44 9.47 16.13
C THR A 47 0.98 10.88 16.38
N SER A 48 1.66 11.45 15.39
CA SER A 48 2.15 12.82 15.41
C SER A 48 1.01 13.83 15.16
N LEU A 49 1.00 14.93 15.90
CA LEU A 49 0.15 16.08 15.60
C LEU A 49 0.75 16.84 14.41
N HIS A 50 0.40 16.40 13.21
CA HIS A 50 0.94 16.93 11.94
C HIS A 50 0.25 18.22 11.46
N ASP A 51 -0.92 18.52 12.03
CA ASP A 51 -1.69 19.74 11.80
C ASP A 51 -2.19 20.24 13.17
N GLU A 52 -1.83 21.47 13.52
CA GLU A 52 -2.19 22.10 14.81
C GLU A 52 -3.71 22.37 14.93
N SER A 53 -4.48 22.29 13.83
CA SER A 53 -5.95 22.38 13.86
C SER A 53 -6.63 21.10 14.36
N LEU A 54 -5.91 19.98 14.38
CA LEU A 54 -6.44 18.69 14.83
C LEU A 54 -6.47 18.62 16.38
N PRO A 55 -7.47 17.92 16.95
CA PRO A 55 -7.51 17.68 18.38
C PRO A 55 -6.37 16.75 18.81
N ARG A 56 -5.81 16.99 20.00
CA ARG A 56 -4.79 16.09 20.59
C ARG A 56 -5.35 14.73 20.98
N PHE A 57 -6.62 14.67 21.30
CA PHE A 57 -7.39 13.45 21.57
C PHE A 57 -8.69 13.48 20.77
N GLU A 58 -9.02 12.35 20.18
CA GLU A 58 -10.24 12.14 19.43
C GLU A 58 -10.72 10.71 19.65
N ASP A 59 -12.01 10.53 19.89
CA ASP A 59 -12.66 9.23 19.84
C ASP A 59 -13.53 9.19 18.57
N LYS A 60 -13.13 8.37 17.62
CA LYS A 60 -13.84 8.18 16.36
C LYS A 60 -14.49 6.80 16.36
N ASP A 61 -15.77 6.77 16.67
CA ASP A 61 -16.56 5.53 16.71
C ASP A 61 -15.93 4.43 17.60
N GLY A 62 -15.33 4.82 18.74
CA GLY A 62 -14.63 3.93 19.66
C GLY A 62 -13.16 3.63 19.29
N LEU A 63 -12.62 4.20 18.23
CA LEU A 63 -11.18 4.23 17.98
C LEU A 63 -10.58 5.50 18.60
N ARG A 64 -9.84 5.35 19.69
CA ARG A 64 -9.20 6.47 20.39
C ARG A 64 -7.90 6.86 19.69
N ILE A 65 -7.74 8.14 19.37
CA ILE A 65 -6.57 8.67 18.67
C ILE A 65 -5.89 9.71 19.54
N TYR A 66 -4.63 9.47 19.87
CA TYR A 66 -3.77 10.35 20.65
C TYR A 66 -2.73 10.98 19.73
N ARG A 67 -2.71 12.32 19.60
CA ARG A 67 -1.75 13.05 18.76
C ARG A 67 -0.71 13.75 19.61
N LEU A 68 0.54 13.37 19.42
CA LEU A 68 1.69 13.89 20.15
C LEU A 68 2.17 15.20 19.50
N PRO A 69 2.43 16.28 20.28
CA PRO A 69 2.95 17.53 19.75
C PRO A 69 4.32 17.30 19.09
N THR A 70 4.45 17.79 17.85
CA THR A 70 5.68 17.64 17.05
C THR A 70 6.15 18.97 16.48
N LYS A 71 7.43 19.02 16.10
CA LYS A 71 8.00 20.00 15.18
C LYS A 71 8.36 19.30 13.90
N GLY A 72 7.77 19.71 12.79
CA GLY A 72 8.11 19.16 11.49
C GLY A 72 9.42 19.73 10.97
N LEU A 73 10.35 18.87 10.56
CA LEU A 73 11.48 19.19 9.71
C LEU A 73 11.23 18.69 8.29
N PHE A 74 11.82 19.36 7.29
CA PHE A 74 11.72 18.97 5.87
C PHE A 74 10.27 18.80 5.39
N LYS A 75 9.45 19.85 5.53
CA LYS A 75 8.02 19.83 5.15
C LYS A 75 7.24 18.72 5.88
N GLN A 76 7.51 18.54 7.16
CA GLN A 76 6.91 17.56 8.09
C GLN A 76 7.22 16.09 7.79
N ARG A 77 8.15 15.76 6.90
CA ARG A 77 8.54 14.37 6.64
C ARG A 77 9.20 13.65 7.84
N TYR A 78 9.84 14.42 8.75
CA TYR A 78 10.47 13.91 9.97
C TYR A 78 9.99 14.73 11.16
N PRO A 79 8.86 14.37 11.78
CA PRO A 79 8.38 15.05 12.95
C PRO A 79 9.21 14.66 14.19
N PHE A 80 9.67 15.67 14.92
CA PHE A 80 10.34 15.52 16.20
C PHE A 80 9.40 15.92 17.33
N PHE A 81 9.35 15.15 18.39
CA PHE A 81 8.47 15.44 19.52
C PHE A 81 8.86 16.73 20.25
N LYS A 82 7.90 17.59 20.45
CA LYS A 82 7.98 18.69 21.42
C LYS A 82 7.72 18.09 22.80
N ARG A 83 8.79 17.86 23.61
CA ARG A 83 8.67 17.29 24.94
C ARG A 83 8.22 18.34 25.97
N ASP A 84 7.17 19.08 25.66
CA ASP A 84 6.49 20.04 26.53
C ASP A 84 5.48 19.34 27.47
N GLU A 85 4.73 20.13 28.25
CA GLU A 85 3.74 19.58 29.19
C GLU A 85 2.62 18.84 28.45
N ARG A 86 2.20 19.31 27.28
CA ARG A 86 1.19 18.65 26.43
C ARG A 86 1.63 17.25 25.99
N PHE A 87 2.93 17.08 25.67
CA PHE A 87 3.48 15.76 25.37
C PHE A 87 3.42 14.83 26.57
N LYS A 88 3.76 15.34 27.78
CA LYS A 88 3.74 14.53 29.01
C LYS A 88 2.31 14.11 29.37
N GLU A 89 1.35 15.04 29.29
CA GLU A 89 -0.07 14.77 29.54
C GLU A 89 -0.60 13.69 28.58
N THR A 90 -0.35 13.84 27.26
CA THR A 90 -0.78 12.88 26.25
C THR A 90 -0.15 11.50 26.50
N MET A 91 1.16 11.45 26.79
CA MET A 91 1.85 10.19 27.11
C MET A 91 1.37 9.55 28.41
N ALA A 92 0.98 10.34 29.41
CA ALA A 92 0.37 9.82 30.64
C ALA A 92 -0.99 9.17 30.36
N ALA A 93 -1.83 9.80 29.52
CA ALA A 93 -3.09 9.22 29.07
C ALA A 93 -2.88 7.92 28.28
N VAL A 94 -1.93 7.92 27.32
CA VAL A 94 -1.55 6.71 26.56
C VAL A 94 -1.06 5.59 27.48
N GLN A 95 -0.27 5.90 28.48
CA GLN A 95 0.22 4.91 29.44
C GLN A 95 -0.92 4.35 30.32
N ALA A 96 -1.91 5.19 30.67
CA ALA A 96 -3.07 4.79 31.44
C ALA A 96 -4.00 3.82 30.68
N GLU A 97 -3.94 3.79 29.35
CA GLU A 97 -4.63 2.78 28.52
C GLU A 97 -4.21 1.35 28.88
N ASN A 98 -2.95 1.16 29.28
CA ASN A 98 -2.40 -0.12 29.72
C ASN A 98 -2.71 -1.27 28.73
N ALA A 99 -2.33 -1.11 27.47
CA ALA A 99 -2.58 -2.11 26.45
C ALA A 99 -1.90 -3.45 26.74
N ASP A 100 -2.51 -4.52 26.27
CA ASP A 100 -2.01 -5.89 26.41
C ASP A 100 -0.99 -6.23 25.32
N PHE A 101 -1.12 -5.59 24.15
CA PHE A 101 -0.26 -5.76 23.00
C PHE A 101 -0.01 -4.42 22.31
N TYR A 102 1.16 -4.29 21.66
CA TYR A 102 1.51 -3.08 20.92
C TYR A 102 1.89 -3.40 19.47
N ILE A 103 1.51 -2.50 18.54
CA ILE A 103 1.94 -2.53 17.16
C ILE A 103 2.67 -1.22 16.87
N VAL A 104 3.83 -1.29 16.23
CA VAL A 104 4.57 -0.12 15.75
C VAL A 104 4.78 -0.21 14.24
N ASN A 105 4.60 0.90 13.54
CA ASN A 105 4.68 0.95 12.09
C ASN A 105 5.99 1.57 11.65
N THR A 106 6.75 0.86 10.82
CA THR A 106 8.03 1.29 10.22
C THR A 106 9.16 1.44 11.25
N ARG A 107 10.28 0.75 11.02
CA ARG A 107 11.43 0.61 11.95
C ARG A 107 12.17 1.90 12.29
N PHE A 108 12.07 2.94 11.46
CA PHE A 108 12.85 4.17 11.57
C PHE A 108 12.01 5.41 11.97
N HIS A 109 10.81 5.24 12.47
CA HIS A 109 10.00 6.34 13.01
C HIS A 109 10.24 6.53 14.51
N LEU A 110 10.25 7.77 14.96
CA LEU A 110 10.38 8.10 16.39
C LEU A 110 9.19 7.61 17.20
N THR A 111 8.01 7.60 16.60
CA THR A 111 6.79 7.01 17.18
C THR A 111 6.95 5.52 17.43
N SER A 112 7.60 4.80 16.51
CA SER A 112 7.88 3.36 16.66
C SER A 112 8.85 3.10 17.84
N LEU A 113 9.91 3.90 17.97
CA LEU A 113 10.80 3.80 19.12
C LEU A 113 10.06 4.12 20.44
N LEU A 114 9.18 5.12 20.43
CA LEU A 114 8.41 5.50 21.60
C LEU A 114 7.47 4.37 22.04
N GLY A 115 6.71 3.80 21.11
CA GLY A 115 5.79 2.69 21.35
C GLY A 115 6.51 1.43 21.81
N ALA A 116 7.59 1.05 21.13
CA ALA A 116 8.39 -0.12 21.49
C ALA A 116 9.02 0.01 22.89
N ARG A 117 9.53 1.20 23.25
CA ARG A 117 10.03 1.46 24.62
C ARG A 117 8.94 1.45 25.68
N LEU A 118 7.74 1.95 25.35
CA LEU A 118 6.60 1.90 26.28
C LEU A 118 6.20 0.45 26.54
N ALA A 119 5.99 -0.34 25.50
CA ALA A 119 5.66 -1.75 25.59
C ALA A 119 6.69 -2.52 26.41
N HIS A 120 7.98 -2.34 26.12
CA HIS A 120 9.06 -2.99 26.86
C HIS A 120 9.07 -2.63 28.36
N ARG A 121 8.85 -1.35 28.71
CA ARG A 121 8.77 -0.92 30.12
C ARG A 121 7.58 -1.52 30.87
N LEU A 122 6.48 -1.76 30.15
CA LEU A 122 5.27 -2.38 30.70
C LEU A 122 5.33 -3.92 30.68
N GLY A 123 6.40 -4.51 30.15
CA GLY A 123 6.53 -5.96 29.99
C GLY A 123 5.52 -6.54 29.00
N ARG A 124 5.11 -5.75 27.98
CA ARG A 124 4.10 -6.15 27.00
C ARG A 124 4.73 -6.50 25.66
N PRO A 125 4.20 -7.49 24.93
CA PRO A 125 4.67 -7.82 23.58
C PRO A 125 4.42 -6.68 22.60
N VAL A 126 5.35 -6.54 21.63
CA VAL A 126 5.24 -5.53 20.58
C VAL A 126 5.67 -6.10 19.22
N ALA A 127 4.79 -5.94 18.22
CA ALA A 127 5.07 -6.27 16.83
C ALA A 127 5.43 -5.02 16.03
N LEU A 128 6.38 -5.13 15.11
CA LEU A 128 6.70 -4.09 14.13
C LEU A 128 6.23 -4.52 12.74
N ILE A 129 5.52 -3.60 12.05
CA ILE A 129 5.13 -3.77 10.65
C ILE A 129 6.06 -2.92 9.76
N GLU A 130 6.74 -3.56 8.80
CA GLU A 130 7.57 -2.89 7.80
C GLU A 130 6.81 -2.78 6.48
N HIS A 131 6.78 -1.56 5.93
CA HIS A 131 6.03 -1.23 4.72
C HIS A 131 6.91 -0.98 3.50
N GLY A 132 8.21 -0.80 3.67
CA GLY A 132 9.15 -0.46 2.62
C GLY A 132 10.12 -1.59 2.26
N THR A 133 10.78 -1.44 1.10
CA THR A 133 11.80 -2.37 0.58
C THR A 133 13.10 -1.65 0.21
N ALA A 134 13.24 -0.40 0.59
CA ALA A 134 14.43 0.43 0.34
C ALA A 134 14.57 1.51 1.42
N HIS A 135 15.73 2.17 1.46
CA HIS A 135 15.90 3.40 2.22
C HIS A 135 14.99 4.51 1.68
N MET A 136 14.58 5.41 2.56
CA MET A 136 13.90 6.63 2.12
C MET A 136 14.88 7.49 1.31
N SER A 137 14.39 8.01 0.18
CA SER A 137 15.12 8.97 -0.63
C SER A 137 14.35 10.28 -0.76
N VAL A 138 15.08 11.38 -0.69
CA VAL A 138 14.57 12.74 -0.97
C VAL A 138 15.07 13.26 -2.32
N GLY A 139 15.76 12.40 -3.10
CA GLY A 139 16.33 12.74 -4.40
C GLY A 139 17.62 13.58 -4.31
N ASN A 140 18.26 13.60 -3.13
CA ASN A 140 19.55 14.26 -2.91
C ASN A 140 20.54 13.28 -2.29
N PRO A 141 21.61 12.88 -3.00
CA PRO A 141 22.54 11.83 -2.54
C PRO A 141 23.17 12.10 -1.18
N VAL A 142 23.45 13.37 -0.85
CA VAL A 142 24.05 13.75 0.44
C VAL A 142 23.03 13.58 1.57
N LEU A 143 21.81 14.07 1.37
CA LEU A 143 20.74 13.91 2.37
C LEU A 143 20.34 12.43 2.51
N ASP A 144 20.32 11.67 1.43
CA ASP A 144 20.00 10.26 1.43
C ASP A 144 21.05 9.43 2.18
N PHE A 145 22.35 9.80 2.07
CA PHE A 145 23.41 9.19 2.87
C PHE A 145 23.21 9.41 4.38
N PHE A 146 22.93 10.64 4.80
CA PHE A 146 22.66 10.93 6.21
C PHE A 146 21.32 10.32 6.68
N GLY A 147 20.32 10.28 5.80
CA GLY A 147 19.06 9.57 6.01
C GLY A 147 19.28 8.09 6.29
N GLY A 148 20.14 7.43 5.52
CA GLY A 148 20.53 6.03 5.74
C GLY A 148 21.18 5.81 7.11
N ILE A 149 22.09 6.69 7.53
CA ILE A 149 22.72 6.64 8.86
C ILE A 149 21.65 6.77 9.96
N TYR A 150 20.73 7.72 9.80
CA TYR A 150 19.61 7.92 10.72
C TYR A 150 18.72 6.67 10.81
N GLU A 151 18.34 6.08 9.67
CA GLU A 151 17.53 4.86 9.63
C GLU A 151 18.21 3.69 10.35
N HIS A 152 19.50 3.46 10.09
CA HIS A 152 20.27 2.41 10.77
C HIS A 152 20.38 2.65 12.27
N GLY A 153 20.68 3.89 12.67
CA GLY A 153 20.76 4.27 14.09
C GLY A 153 19.46 4.06 14.82
N LEU A 154 18.34 4.56 14.25
CA LEU A 154 17.04 4.43 14.90
C LEU A 154 16.56 2.98 14.93
N THR A 155 16.75 2.24 13.83
CA THR A 155 16.45 0.81 13.76
C THR A 155 17.21 0.02 14.83
N HIS A 156 18.50 0.34 15.07
CA HIS A 156 19.29 -0.28 16.13
C HIS A 156 18.65 -0.12 17.52
N PHE A 157 18.06 1.06 17.81
CA PHE A 157 17.38 1.28 19.09
C PHE A 157 16.01 0.61 19.14
N VAL A 158 15.25 0.63 18.04
CA VAL A 158 13.92 -0.02 17.97
C VAL A 158 14.04 -1.53 18.16
N LYS A 159 15.01 -2.18 17.47
CA LYS A 159 15.22 -3.64 17.59
C LYS A 159 15.47 -4.14 19.01
N LYS A 160 15.92 -3.30 19.94
CA LYS A 160 16.16 -3.72 21.36
C LYS A 160 14.87 -3.96 22.13
N HIS A 161 13.75 -3.50 21.61
CA HIS A 161 12.48 -3.48 22.34
C HIS A 161 11.36 -4.24 21.64
N VAL A 162 11.49 -4.50 20.34
CA VAL A 162 10.48 -5.21 19.53
C VAL A 162 10.61 -6.71 19.71
N THR A 163 9.47 -7.40 19.86
CA THR A 163 9.41 -8.85 20.10
C THR A 163 9.18 -9.67 18.83
N SER A 164 8.52 -9.09 17.82
CA SER A 164 8.24 -9.77 16.55
C SER A 164 8.17 -8.78 15.37
N TYR A 165 8.45 -9.26 14.16
CA TYR A 165 8.57 -8.42 12.97
C TYR A 165 7.77 -8.99 11.81
N TYR A 166 7.02 -8.15 11.12
CA TYR A 166 6.19 -8.50 9.99
C TYR A 166 6.38 -7.50 8.85
N GLY A 167 6.58 -7.97 7.65
CA GLY A 167 6.52 -7.11 6.46
C GLY A 167 5.15 -7.20 5.80
N VAL A 168 4.77 -6.17 5.06
CA VAL A 168 3.54 -6.21 4.22
C VAL A 168 3.73 -7.03 2.94
N SER A 169 4.90 -7.65 2.78
CA SER A 169 5.25 -8.64 1.75
C SER A 169 6.50 -9.41 2.19
N ARG A 170 6.74 -10.57 1.58
CA ARG A 170 8.01 -11.30 1.76
C ARG A 170 9.23 -10.47 1.32
N ASN A 171 9.03 -9.56 0.37
CA ASN A 171 10.09 -8.66 -0.06
C ASN A 171 10.45 -7.63 1.02
N CYS A 172 9.46 -7.13 1.78
CA CYS A 172 9.72 -6.33 2.99
C CYS A 172 10.49 -7.15 4.04
N ASN A 173 10.18 -8.44 4.21
CA ASN A 173 10.93 -9.32 5.10
C ASN A 173 12.39 -9.51 4.66
N LYS A 174 12.64 -9.64 3.35
CA LYS A 174 14.02 -9.66 2.81
C LYS A 174 14.77 -8.36 3.11
N TRP A 175 14.06 -7.21 3.04
CA TRP A 175 14.62 -5.91 3.36
C TRP A 175 14.97 -5.77 4.85
N LEU A 176 14.18 -6.32 5.75
CA LEU A 176 14.49 -6.35 7.18
C LEU A 176 15.81 -7.04 7.49
N ARG A 177 16.23 -8.05 6.70
CA ARG A 177 17.52 -8.74 6.85
C ARG A 177 18.73 -7.80 6.67
N HIS A 178 18.59 -6.74 5.86
CA HIS A 178 19.60 -5.69 5.72
C HIS A 178 19.96 -5.05 7.08
N PHE A 179 19.01 -5.02 8.03
CA PHE A 179 19.19 -4.51 9.38
C PHE A 179 19.48 -5.62 10.41
N GLY A 180 19.73 -6.85 9.96
CA GLY A 180 19.91 -8.01 10.82
C GLY A 180 18.64 -8.35 11.61
N ILE A 181 17.48 -8.25 10.97
CA ILE A 181 16.17 -8.58 11.54
C ILE A 181 15.61 -9.75 10.75
N GLU A 182 15.29 -10.86 11.44
CA GLU A 182 14.50 -11.95 10.87
C GLU A 182 13.03 -11.70 11.18
N ALA A 183 12.22 -11.71 10.13
CA ALA A 183 10.78 -11.50 10.26
C ALA A 183 10.07 -12.76 10.78
N SER A 184 9.06 -12.57 11.60
CA SER A 184 8.22 -13.62 12.18
C SER A 184 7.15 -14.13 11.21
N GLY A 185 6.74 -13.29 10.25
CA GLY A 185 5.69 -13.60 9.28
C GLY A 185 5.44 -12.47 8.30
N VAL A 186 4.34 -12.54 7.57
CA VAL A 186 3.90 -11.50 6.62
C VAL A 186 2.49 -11.08 6.98
N TRP A 187 2.27 -9.80 7.20
CA TRP A 187 0.94 -9.21 7.32
C TRP A 187 0.66 -8.39 6.07
N TYR A 188 0.16 -9.04 5.05
CA TYR A 188 0.03 -8.49 3.71
C TYR A 188 -0.74 -7.16 3.66
N ASN A 189 -0.41 -6.30 2.71
CA ASN A 189 -1.37 -5.35 2.19
C ASN A 189 -2.57 -6.12 1.63
N ALA A 190 -3.75 -5.56 1.77
CA ALA A 190 -4.98 -6.25 1.44
C ALA A 190 -6.04 -5.32 0.85
N VAL A 191 -7.13 -5.90 0.41
CA VAL A 191 -8.31 -5.23 -0.14
C VAL A 191 -9.57 -5.79 0.52
N THR A 192 -10.67 -5.08 0.37
CA THR A 192 -11.99 -5.55 0.80
C THR A 192 -12.77 -5.98 -0.45
N PRO A 193 -13.20 -7.24 -0.61
CA PRO A 193 -13.95 -7.67 -1.78
C PRO A 193 -15.19 -6.82 -2.05
N GLU A 194 -15.83 -6.33 -1.01
CA GLU A 194 -16.99 -5.45 -1.06
C GLU A 194 -16.67 -4.06 -1.65
N ASP A 195 -15.40 -3.67 -1.71
CA ASP A 195 -14.97 -2.42 -2.34
C ASP A 195 -15.33 -2.38 -3.84
N THR A 196 -15.58 -3.52 -4.48
CA THR A 196 -16.10 -3.56 -5.85
C THR A 196 -17.51 -3.01 -5.99
N ALA A 197 -18.29 -2.99 -4.91
CA ALA A 197 -19.67 -2.48 -4.91
C ALA A 197 -19.76 -0.95 -5.04
N VAL A 198 -18.66 -0.21 -4.76
CA VAL A 198 -18.62 1.25 -4.94
C VAL A 198 -18.38 1.67 -6.39
N ALA A 199 -18.01 0.72 -7.26
CA ALA A 199 -17.83 0.98 -8.68
C ALA A 199 -19.15 1.26 -9.37
N ASP A 200 -19.22 2.32 -10.17
CA ASP A 200 -20.33 2.64 -11.05
C ASP A 200 -19.99 2.29 -12.52
N ASP A 201 -20.94 2.52 -13.42
CA ASP A 201 -20.82 2.17 -14.83
C ASP A 201 -20.29 3.33 -15.71
N ARG A 202 -19.67 4.40 -15.11
CA ARG A 202 -19.24 5.60 -15.84
C ARG A 202 -18.34 5.29 -17.03
N TYR A 203 -17.32 4.46 -16.84
CA TYR A 203 -16.40 4.09 -17.91
C TYR A 203 -16.95 3.01 -18.84
N GLU A 204 -17.87 2.17 -18.38
CA GLU A 204 -18.59 1.22 -19.26
C GLU A 204 -19.55 1.94 -20.20
N ARG A 205 -20.13 3.06 -19.77
CA ARG A 205 -20.92 3.94 -20.67
C ARG A 205 -20.05 4.71 -21.63
N GLU A 206 -18.87 5.17 -21.20
CA GLU A 206 -17.93 5.92 -22.02
C GLU A 206 -17.24 5.01 -23.05
N TRP A 207 -16.83 3.82 -22.64
CA TRP A 207 -16.13 2.83 -23.48
C TRP A 207 -16.88 1.47 -23.41
N PRO A 208 -18.01 1.31 -24.11
CA PRO A 208 -18.84 0.13 -23.98
C PRO A 208 -18.13 -1.14 -24.45
N ARG A 209 -18.43 -2.26 -23.77
CA ARG A 209 -18.00 -3.59 -24.19
C ARG A 209 -18.96 -4.15 -25.22
N GLY A 210 -18.41 -4.86 -26.23
CA GLY A 210 -19.20 -5.50 -27.28
C GLY A 210 -19.62 -4.57 -28.43
N GLY A 211 -19.88 -5.14 -29.60
CA GLY A 211 -20.17 -4.42 -30.83
C GLY A 211 -18.92 -4.15 -31.68
N SER A 212 -19.13 -3.57 -32.88
CA SER A 212 -18.08 -3.35 -33.88
C SER A 212 -17.00 -2.33 -33.46
N ASN A 213 -17.30 -1.49 -32.48
CA ASN A 213 -16.41 -0.42 -31.99
C ASN A 213 -15.92 -0.68 -30.55
N SER A 214 -15.99 -1.92 -30.07
CA SER A 214 -15.52 -2.26 -28.72
C SER A 214 -14.00 -2.15 -28.63
N GLU A 215 -13.54 -1.26 -27.77
CA GLU A 215 -12.09 -1.09 -27.50
C GLU A 215 -11.65 -2.06 -26.39
N ILE A 216 -10.43 -2.59 -26.52
CA ILE A 216 -9.73 -3.23 -25.40
C ILE A 216 -9.10 -2.11 -24.57
N VAL A 217 -9.54 -1.98 -23.34
CA VAL A 217 -9.08 -0.94 -22.42
C VAL A 217 -7.93 -1.45 -21.58
N ILE A 218 -6.76 -0.83 -21.76
CA ILE A 218 -5.58 -0.98 -20.92
C ILE A 218 -5.60 0.17 -19.92
N SER A 219 -5.42 -0.09 -18.64
CA SER A 219 -5.41 0.94 -17.60
C SER A 219 -4.12 0.99 -16.79
N TYR A 220 -3.82 2.19 -16.33
CA TYR A 220 -2.79 2.49 -15.36
C TYR A 220 -3.40 3.36 -14.24
N ALA A 221 -3.05 3.09 -12.99
CA ALA A 221 -3.42 3.94 -11.87
C ALA A 221 -2.23 4.11 -10.93
N GLY A 222 -1.76 5.34 -10.76
CA GLY A 222 -0.62 5.64 -9.90
C GLY A 222 -0.11 7.08 -10.04
N ARG A 223 0.91 7.41 -9.25
CA ARG A 223 1.58 8.71 -9.36
C ARG A 223 2.28 8.82 -10.71
N LEU A 224 2.16 9.99 -11.35
CA LEU A 224 2.84 10.28 -12.62
C LEU A 224 4.28 10.76 -12.33
N ILE A 225 5.16 9.79 -12.07
CA ILE A 225 6.61 9.95 -11.95
C ILE A 225 7.30 8.91 -12.82
N ALA A 226 8.49 9.22 -13.31
CA ALA A 226 9.22 8.37 -14.24
C ALA A 226 9.48 6.95 -13.67
N GLU A 227 9.81 6.86 -12.39
CA GLU A 227 10.11 5.60 -11.70
C GLU A 227 8.88 4.66 -11.59
N LYS A 228 7.66 5.17 -11.77
CA LYS A 228 6.44 4.36 -11.85
C LYS A 228 6.20 3.77 -13.24
N GLY A 229 7.11 4.01 -14.19
CA GLY A 229 7.14 3.38 -15.49
C GLY A 229 6.06 3.84 -16.47
N ILE A 230 5.35 4.95 -16.19
CA ILE A 230 4.29 5.46 -17.06
C ILE A 230 4.81 5.84 -18.45
N VAL A 231 6.02 6.38 -18.54
CA VAL A 231 6.64 6.71 -19.84
C VAL A 231 6.87 5.45 -20.66
N ALA A 232 7.41 4.39 -20.05
CA ALA A 232 7.62 3.11 -20.72
C ALA A 232 6.31 2.48 -21.22
N LEU A 233 5.23 2.61 -20.42
CA LEU A 233 3.91 2.12 -20.83
C LEU A 233 3.35 2.90 -22.03
N LEU A 234 3.44 4.22 -22.03
CA LEU A 234 2.96 5.06 -23.14
C LEU A 234 3.73 4.75 -24.43
N GLU A 235 5.05 4.58 -24.37
CA GLU A 235 5.88 4.17 -25.50
C GLU A 235 5.53 2.75 -25.99
N ALA A 236 5.34 1.80 -25.07
CA ALA A 236 4.94 0.44 -25.40
C ALA A 236 3.55 0.40 -26.06
N PHE A 237 2.60 1.21 -25.57
CA PHE A 237 1.27 1.33 -26.13
C PHE A 237 1.29 1.90 -27.55
N ALA A 238 2.08 2.93 -27.81
CA ALA A 238 2.24 3.50 -29.14
C ALA A 238 2.80 2.47 -30.16
N ARG A 239 3.82 1.70 -29.75
CA ARG A 239 4.38 0.61 -30.56
C ARG A 239 3.36 -0.50 -30.80
N LEU A 240 2.64 -0.92 -29.76
CA LEU A 240 1.62 -1.95 -29.86
C LEU A 240 0.51 -1.59 -30.86
N ARG A 241 0.04 -0.34 -30.84
CA ARG A 241 -0.95 0.15 -31.80
C ARG A 241 -0.44 0.15 -33.26
N ALA A 242 0.84 0.49 -33.44
CA ALA A 242 1.45 0.43 -34.78
C ALA A 242 1.58 -1.01 -35.31
N GLU A 243 1.77 -1.99 -34.40
CA GLU A 243 1.82 -3.42 -34.77
C GLU A 243 0.43 -4.04 -35.00
N LEU A 244 -0.61 -3.52 -34.32
CA LEU A 244 -1.97 -4.05 -34.30
C LEU A 244 -3.00 -3.00 -34.73
N PRO A 245 -2.92 -2.45 -35.97
CA PRO A 245 -3.77 -1.35 -36.41
C PRO A 245 -5.27 -1.71 -36.50
N ASP A 246 -5.59 -2.98 -36.62
CA ASP A 246 -6.97 -3.48 -36.76
C ASP A 246 -7.64 -3.77 -35.40
N ILE A 247 -6.88 -3.71 -34.29
CA ILE A 247 -7.43 -3.92 -32.94
C ILE A 247 -7.65 -2.55 -32.29
N PRO A 248 -8.90 -2.18 -31.98
CA PRO A 248 -9.17 -0.93 -31.28
C PRO A 248 -8.70 -1.00 -29.84
N LEU A 249 -7.67 -0.21 -29.51
CA LEU A 249 -7.02 -0.15 -28.21
C LEU A 249 -7.21 1.22 -27.58
N ARG A 250 -7.42 1.25 -26.28
CA ARG A 250 -7.43 2.46 -25.46
C ARG A 250 -6.49 2.31 -24.27
N LEU A 251 -5.72 3.36 -23.98
CA LEU A 251 -4.96 3.47 -22.73
C LEU A 251 -5.58 4.53 -21.84
N ALA A 252 -6.10 4.12 -20.69
CA ALA A 252 -6.66 4.99 -19.66
C ALA A 252 -5.63 5.20 -18.53
N VAL A 253 -5.20 6.44 -18.32
CA VAL A 253 -4.16 6.81 -17.34
C VAL A 253 -4.80 7.60 -16.21
N ALA A 254 -4.91 6.98 -15.03
CA ALA A 254 -5.38 7.62 -13.81
C ALA A 254 -4.21 7.99 -12.90
N GLY A 255 -4.20 9.23 -12.40
CA GLY A 255 -3.21 9.75 -11.49
C GLY A 255 -2.78 11.16 -11.81
N SER A 256 -1.92 11.69 -10.96
CA SER A 256 -1.28 13.00 -11.11
C SER A 256 0.17 12.94 -10.63
N GLY A 257 0.98 13.91 -11.06
CA GLY A 257 2.37 13.94 -10.61
C GLY A 257 3.23 14.98 -11.33
N PRO A 258 4.51 15.09 -10.95
CA PRO A 258 5.41 16.11 -11.47
C PRO A 258 5.65 16.11 -12.97
N ILE A 259 5.43 14.97 -13.67
CA ILE A 259 5.63 14.83 -15.11
C ILE A 259 4.31 14.88 -15.91
N GLU A 260 3.20 15.23 -15.27
CA GLU A 260 1.86 15.24 -15.88
C GLU A 260 1.80 16.14 -17.12
N ASP A 261 2.30 17.38 -17.01
CA ASP A 261 2.30 18.35 -18.12
C ASP A 261 3.14 17.83 -19.32
N GLU A 262 4.31 17.26 -19.08
CA GLU A 262 5.16 16.63 -20.12
C GLU A 262 4.42 15.50 -20.82
N LEU A 263 3.71 14.65 -20.07
CA LEU A 263 2.95 13.53 -20.65
C LEU A 263 1.77 14.03 -21.48
N HIS A 264 1.08 15.07 -21.03
CA HIS A 264 -0.01 15.71 -21.80
C HIS A 264 0.50 16.36 -23.08
N GLU A 265 1.62 17.07 -23.05
CA GLU A 265 2.24 17.66 -24.23
C GLU A 265 2.59 16.58 -25.28
N ARG A 266 3.17 15.46 -24.82
CA ARG A 266 3.69 14.41 -25.71
C ARG A 266 2.62 13.45 -26.23
N TYR A 267 1.62 13.12 -25.43
CA TYR A 267 0.65 12.07 -25.72
C TYR A 267 -0.82 12.51 -25.67
N GLY A 268 -1.12 13.70 -25.18
CA GLY A 268 -2.50 14.19 -25.00
C GLY A 268 -3.26 14.44 -26.31
N GLY A 269 -2.54 14.54 -27.45
CA GLY A 269 -3.16 14.63 -28.77
C GLY A 269 -3.57 13.28 -29.39
N ASP A 270 -3.23 12.15 -28.77
CA ASP A 270 -3.60 10.82 -29.25
C ASP A 270 -5.02 10.46 -28.74
N PRO A 271 -6.02 10.29 -29.62
CA PRO A 271 -7.39 9.99 -29.21
C PRO A 271 -7.54 8.63 -28.51
N ALA A 272 -6.56 7.74 -28.60
CA ALA A 272 -6.56 6.45 -27.92
C ALA A 272 -5.95 6.50 -26.51
N VAL A 273 -5.41 7.66 -26.09
CA VAL A 273 -4.87 7.86 -24.74
C VAL A 273 -5.79 8.82 -23.98
N SER A 274 -6.34 8.37 -22.87
CA SER A 274 -7.21 9.16 -22.00
C SER A 274 -6.51 9.42 -20.66
N PHE A 275 -6.13 10.67 -20.40
CA PHE A 275 -5.65 11.10 -19.10
C PHE A 275 -6.85 11.50 -18.21
N LEU A 276 -7.07 10.76 -17.11
CA LEU A 276 -8.24 10.89 -16.25
C LEU A 276 -7.95 11.77 -15.00
N GLY A 277 -6.71 12.25 -14.86
CA GLY A 277 -6.29 12.98 -13.67
C GLY A 277 -6.36 12.13 -12.40
N LYS A 278 -6.34 12.78 -11.24
CA LYS A 278 -6.46 12.12 -9.95
C LYS A 278 -7.92 11.68 -9.72
N LEU A 279 -8.14 10.38 -9.63
CA LEU A 279 -9.46 9.79 -9.33
C LEU A 279 -9.62 9.56 -7.82
N ASP A 280 -10.87 9.63 -7.35
CA ASP A 280 -11.28 9.09 -6.05
C ASP A 280 -11.39 7.56 -6.11
N PHE A 281 -11.55 6.93 -4.95
CA PHE A 281 -11.57 5.47 -4.87
C PHE A 281 -12.71 4.83 -5.68
N PRO A 282 -13.99 5.30 -5.61
CA PRO A 282 -15.07 4.78 -6.45
C PRO A 282 -14.79 4.87 -7.95
N ALA A 283 -14.20 5.99 -8.41
CA ALA A 283 -13.85 6.17 -9.81
C ALA A 283 -12.71 5.23 -10.25
N VAL A 284 -11.72 5.00 -9.39
CA VAL A 284 -10.65 4.02 -9.66
C VAL A 284 -11.22 2.61 -9.77
N MET A 285 -12.12 2.20 -8.87
CA MET A 285 -12.77 0.89 -8.94
C MET A 285 -13.65 0.75 -10.20
N SER A 286 -14.33 1.82 -10.61
CA SER A 286 -15.09 1.86 -11.87
C SER A 286 -14.17 1.70 -13.09
N LEU A 287 -12.97 2.32 -13.05
CA LEU A 287 -11.96 2.17 -14.09
C LEU A 287 -11.47 0.71 -14.19
N TYR A 288 -11.13 0.09 -13.05
CA TYR A 288 -10.69 -1.30 -13.03
C TYR A 288 -11.79 -2.24 -13.56
N ARG A 289 -13.05 -2.07 -13.13
CA ARG A 289 -14.17 -2.88 -13.60
C ARG A 289 -14.34 -2.79 -15.13
N ARG A 290 -14.07 -1.62 -15.74
CA ARG A 290 -14.14 -1.46 -17.21
C ARG A 290 -12.89 -1.98 -17.92
N SER A 291 -11.76 -2.01 -17.25
CA SER A 291 -10.48 -2.36 -17.90
C SER A 291 -10.41 -3.85 -18.24
N ASP A 292 -9.79 -4.16 -19.36
CA ASP A 292 -9.48 -5.52 -19.78
C ASP A 292 -8.10 -5.96 -19.28
N VAL A 293 -7.16 -4.99 -19.22
CA VAL A 293 -5.78 -5.19 -18.75
C VAL A 293 -5.39 -4.04 -17.85
N PHE A 294 -4.89 -4.34 -16.68
CA PHE A 294 -4.22 -3.38 -15.81
C PHE A 294 -2.71 -3.54 -15.90
N VAL A 295 -1.98 -2.44 -16.07
CA VAL A 295 -0.53 -2.45 -16.15
C VAL A 295 0.09 -1.74 -14.95
N TYR A 296 0.98 -2.46 -14.26
CA TYR A 296 1.77 -1.92 -13.15
C TYR A 296 3.27 -1.98 -13.49
N PRO A 297 3.78 -0.98 -14.24
CA PRO A 297 5.15 -1.02 -14.80
C PRO A 297 6.18 -0.38 -13.87
N SER A 298 5.95 -0.37 -12.54
CA SER A 298 6.79 0.33 -11.57
C SER A 298 8.22 -0.20 -11.54
N MET A 299 9.19 0.69 -11.63
CA MET A 299 10.60 0.44 -11.32
C MET A 299 10.95 0.88 -9.89
N TYR A 300 9.98 1.49 -9.18
CA TYR A 300 10.14 1.99 -7.82
C TYR A 300 10.11 0.85 -6.79
N PRO A 301 10.91 0.94 -5.70
CA PRO A 301 10.81 -0.02 -4.60
C PRO A 301 9.43 0.05 -3.92
N GLU A 302 8.72 -1.07 -3.87
CA GLU A 302 7.36 -1.17 -3.35
C GLU A 302 7.29 -2.14 -2.16
N GLY A 303 6.28 -1.96 -1.30
CA GLY A 303 5.90 -2.97 -0.32
C GLY A 303 5.10 -4.11 -0.98
N LEU A 304 3.78 -3.99 -0.96
CA LEU A 304 2.85 -4.74 -1.82
C LEU A 304 1.89 -3.73 -2.44
N PRO A 305 1.89 -3.56 -3.79
CA PRO A 305 1.06 -2.56 -4.45
C PRO A 305 -0.44 -2.91 -4.33
N THR A 306 -1.22 -2.07 -3.63
CA THR A 306 -2.67 -2.29 -3.50
C THR A 306 -3.40 -2.18 -4.83
N SER A 307 -2.91 -1.35 -5.75
CA SER A 307 -3.50 -1.19 -7.10
C SER A 307 -3.56 -2.50 -7.90
N ILE A 308 -2.59 -3.41 -7.71
CA ILE A 308 -2.64 -4.75 -8.33
C ILE A 308 -3.79 -5.57 -7.71
N LEU A 309 -3.96 -5.51 -6.39
CA LEU A 309 -5.03 -6.22 -5.69
C LEU A 309 -6.39 -5.66 -6.07
N GLU A 310 -6.52 -4.34 -6.12
CA GLU A 310 -7.74 -3.63 -6.51
C GLU A 310 -8.13 -3.94 -7.95
N ALA A 311 -7.17 -3.90 -8.90
CA ALA A 311 -7.39 -4.23 -10.29
C ALA A 311 -7.79 -5.70 -10.49
N ALA A 312 -7.19 -6.63 -9.73
CA ALA A 312 -7.56 -8.03 -9.74
C ALA A 312 -8.98 -8.26 -9.21
N LEU A 313 -9.45 -7.48 -8.23
CA LEU A 313 -10.86 -7.49 -7.79
C LEU A 313 -11.81 -6.92 -8.85
N GLY A 314 -11.34 -5.98 -9.67
CA GLY A 314 -12.06 -5.42 -10.82
C GLY A 314 -12.06 -6.32 -12.06
N ASP A 315 -11.59 -7.57 -11.92
CA ASP A 315 -11.49 -8.59 -12.97
C ASP A 315 -10.57 -8.18 -14.15
N CYS A 316 -9.53 -7.38 -13.87
CA CYS A 316 -8.47 -7.07 -14.84
C CYS A 316 -7.47 -8.22 -14.96
N ALA A 317 -7.02 -8.50 -16.19
CA ALA A 317 -5.77 -9.23 -16.40
C ALA A 317 -4.59 -8.31 -16.04
N ILE A 318 -3.56 -8.84 -15.39
CA ILE A 318 -2.48 -8.05 -14.81
C ILE A 318 -1.18 -8.24 -15.61
N VAL A 319 -0.59 -7.12 -16.06
CA VAL A 319 0.78 -7.05 -16.55
C VAL A 319 1.59 -6.19 -15.57
N ALA A 320 2.62 -6.75 -14.94
CA ALA A 320 3.31 -6.04 -13.88
C ALA A 320 4.82 -6.32 -13.84
N THR A 321 5.56 -5.42 -13.23
CA THR A 321 6.98 -5.64 -12.89
C THR A 321 7.13 -6.39 -11.57
N PRO A 322 8.24 -7.13 -11.36
CA PRO A 322 8.49 -7.89 -10.13
C PRO A 322 8.96 -6.98 -8.98
N ARG A 323 8.20 -5.94 -8.67
CA ARG A 323 8.53 -4.99 -7.59
C ARG A 323 7.66 -5.26 -6.36
N GLY A 324 8.28 -5.16 -5.19
CA GLY A 324 7.60 -5.43 -3.92
C GLY A 324 7.07 -6.87 -3.85
N GLY A 325 5.82 -7.01 -3.41
CA GLY A 325 5.12 -8.30 -3.30
C GLY A 325 4.38 -8.72 -4.58
N THR A 326 4.65 -8.12 -5.74
CA THR A 326 3.93 -8.45 -7.00
C THR A 326 4.01 -9.95 -7.34
N GLU A 327 5.19 -10.57 -7.21
CA GLU A 327 5.40 -12.01 -7.47
C GLU A 327 4.72 -12.91 -6.42
N GLU A 328 4.24 -12.35 -5.33
CA GLU A 328 3.45 -13.07 -4.32
C GLU A 328 1.97 -13.15 -4.72
N VAL A 329 1.52 -12.19 -5.53
CA VAL A 329 0.19 -12.17 -6.15
C VAL A 329 0.21 -12.96 -7.45
N ILE A 330 1.15 -12.68 -8.35
CA ILE A 330 1.31 -13.33 -9.66
C ILE A 330 2.43 -14.37 -9.54
N THR A 331 2.10 -15.54 -9.02
CA THR A 331 3.07 -16.61 -8.72
C THR A 331 3.38 -17.52 -9.91
N SER A 332 2.64 -17.38 -11.00
CA SER A 332 2.83 -18.17 -12.23
C SER A 332 2.25 -17.44 -13.45
N PRO A 333 2.64 -17.85 -14.68
CA PRO A 333 2.08 -17.30 -15.90
C PRO A 333 0.56 -17.50 -16.09
N ALA A 334 -0.06 -18.38 -15.31
CA ALA A 334 -1.52 -18.56 -15.30
C ALA A 334 -2.27 -17.43 -14.57
N LEU A 335 -1.56 -16.58 -13.80
CA LEU A 335 -2.12 -15.50 -13.01
C LEU A 335 -1.89 -14.10 -13.62
N GLY A 336 -1.09 -14.01 -14.70
CA GLY A 336 -0.76 -12.74 -15.33
C GLY A 336 0.62 -12.75 -15.98
N TRP A 337 1.11 -11.59 -16.34
CA TRP A 337 2.41 -11.40 -16.99
C TRP A 337 3.35 -10.62 -16.08
N ILE A 338 4.51 -11.20 -15.80
CA ILE A 338 5.61 -10.50 -15.13
C ILE A 338 6.63 -10.08 -16.20
N VAL A 339 6.92 -8.80 -16.24
CA VAL A 339 7.91 -8.18 -17.14
C VAL A 339 8.92 -7.38 -16.32
N ASP A 340 10.18 -7.33 -16.74
CA ASP A 340 11.21 -6.57 -16.02
C ASP A 340 12.04 -5.73 -16.98
N GLY A 341 12.57 -4.62 -16.47
CA GLY A 341 13.50 -3.72 -17.14
C GLY A 341 14.16 -2.82 -16.10
N ARG A 342 15.42 -2.50 -16.31
CA ARG A 342 16.20 -1.62 -15.43
C ARG A 342 16.13 -0.16 -15.87
N THR A 343 15.81 0.06 -17.14
CA THR A 343 15.63 1.37 -17.77
C THR A 343 14.25 1.46 -18.39
N SER A 344 13.79 2.69 -18.68
CA SER A 344 12.52 2.89 -19.38
C SER A 344 12.48 2.18 -20.73
N ALA A 345 13.58 2.20 -21.49
CA ALA A 345 13.68 1.55 -22.78
C ALA A 345 13.59 0.01 -22.67
N GLU A 346 14.35 -0.60 -21.76
CA GLU A 346 14.26 -2.05 -21.50
C GLU A 346 12.86 -2.46 -21.05
N LEU A 347 12.22 -1.66 -20.21
CA LEU A 347 10.86 -1.92 -19.74
C LEU A 347 9.85 -1.77 -20.90
N THR A 348 10.00 -0.77 -21.77
CA THR A 348 9.19 -0.63 -22.99
C THR A 348 9.29 -1.88 -23.86
N ASP A 349 10.52 -2.36 -24.11
CA ASP A 349 10.77 -3.55 -24.92
C ASP A 349 10.17 -4.83 -24.31
N ALA A 350 10.15 -4.94 -22.97
CA ALA A 350 9.54 -6.04 -22.26
C ALA A 350 8.00 -5.96 -22.20
N LEU A 351 7.44 -4.75 -22.14
CA LEU A 351 5.98 -4.54 -22.10
C LEU A 351 5.31 -4.90 -23.42
N VAL A 352 5.91 -4.57 -24.58
CA VAL A 352 5.28 -4.77 -25.91
C VAL A 352 4.83 -6.21 -26.14
N PRO A 353 5.67 -7.26 -25.99
CA PRO A 353 5.24 -8.64 -26.20
C PRO A 353 4.20 -9.11 -25.19
N ALA A 354 4.30 -8.70 -23.92
CA ALA A 354 3.33 -9.06 -22.91
C ALA A 354 1.95 -8.43 -23.17
N LEU A 355 1.92 -7.15 -23.52
CA LEU A 355 0.68 -6.46 -23.90
C LEU A 355 0.09 -7.04 -25.19
N ARG A 356 0.93 -7.35 -26.19
CA ARG A 356 0.47 -8.00 -27.41
C ARG A 356 -0.26 -9.30 -27.08
N GLU A 357 0.32 -10.17 -26.30
CA GLU A 357 -0.31 -11.41 -25.90
C GLU A 357 -1.61 -11.17 -25.11
N ALA A 358 -1.59 -10.23 -24.13
CA ALA A 358 -2.76 -9.92 -23.32
C ALA A 358 -3.94 -9.36 -24.16
N VAL A 359 -3.69 -8.64 -25.27
CA VAL A 359 -4.76 -8.09 -26.13
C VAL A 359 -5.19 -9.05 -27.24
N THR A 360 -4.28 -9.89 -27.77
CA THR A 360 -4.60 -10.79 -28.88
C THR A 360 -5.12 -12.16 -28.46
N ASP A 361 -4.92 -12.56 -27.20
CA ASP A 361 -5.46 -13.81 -26.66
C ASP A 361 -6.54 -13.55 -25.59
N PRO A 362 -7.81 -13.36 -26.00
CA PRO A 362 -8.90 -13.09 -25.09
C PRO A 362 -9.20 -14.25 -24.12
N VAL A 363 -8.91 -15.50 -24.52
CA VAL A 363 -9.14 -16.67 -23.67
C VAL A 363 -8.14 -16.68 -22.51
N ARG A 364 -6.86 -16.50 -22.81
CA ARG A 364 -5.82 -16.41 -21.79
C ARG A 364 -6.02 -15.19 -20.89
N ARG A 365 -6.34 -14.03 -21.49
CA ARG A 365 -6.65 -12.80 -20.71
C ARG A 365 -7.75 -13.04 -19.70
N ALA A 366 -8.88 -13.61 -20.11
CA ALA A 366 -10.00 -13.88 -19.20
C ALA A 366 -9.65 -14.93 -18.14
N SER A 367 -8.90 -15.96 -18.51
CA SER A 367 -8.43 -17.00 -17.57
C SER A 367 -7.50 -16.42 -16.50
N CYS A 368 -6.53 -15.59 -16.89
CA CYS A 368 -5.61 -14.91 -15.96
C CYS A 368 -6.37 -13.95 -15.02
N ALA A 369 -7.29 -13.15 -15.54
CA ALA A 369 -8.10 -12.25 -14.75
C ALA A 369 -8.92 -13.00 -13.67
N ALA A 370 -9.62 -14.05 -14.07
CA ALA A 370 -10.40 -14.88 -13.14
C ALA A 370 -9.50 -15.54 -12.07
N ALA A 371 -8.35 -16.07 -12.48
CA ALA A 371 -7.44 -16.77 -11.58
C ALA A 371 -6.78 -15.84 -10.55
N VAL A 372 -6.30 -14.66 -10.98
CA VAL A 372 -5.69 -13.68 -10.07
C VAL A 372 -6.74 -13.05 -9.16
N GLY A 373 -7.95 -12.77 -9.65
CA GLY A 373 -9.07 -12.29 -8.85
C GLY A 373 -9.47 -13.29 -7.76
N ALA A 374 -9.59 -14.58 -8.09
CA ALA A 374 -9.86 -15.64 -7.11
C ALA A 374 -8.77 -15.71 -6.03
N ARG A 375 -7.48 -15.68 -6.45
CA ARG A 375 -6.36 -15.69 -5.52
C ARG A 375 -6.36 -14.48 -4.57
N VAL A 376 -6.67 -13.28 -5.07
CA VAL A 376 -6.75 -12.07 -4.24
C VAL A 376 -7.88 -12.19 -3.23
N ARG A 377 -9.06 -12.65 -3.62
CA ARG A 377 -10.20 -12.87 -2.70
C ARG A 377 -9.91 -13.91 -1.62
N GLU A 378 -9.05 -14.88 -1.91
CA GLU A 378 -8.67 -15.94 -0.95
C GLU A 378 -7.59 -15.49 0.04
N HIS A 379 -6.52 -14.82 -0.45
CA HIS A 379 -5.30 -14.64 0.33
C HIS A 379 -4.98 -13.19 0.71
N PHE A 380 -5.55 -12.20 0.04
CA PHE A 380 -5.17 -10.79 0.21
C PHE A 380 -6.37 -9.93 0.62
N THR A 381 -7.19 -10.42 1.55
CA THR A 381 -8.31 -9.66 2.12
C THR A 381 -8.00 -9.15 3.52
N TRP A 382 -8.53 -7.98 3.86
CA TRP A 382 -8.39 -7.43 5.21
C TRP A 382 -8.92 -8.35 6.29
N ALA A 383 -10.01 -9.07 6.03
CA ALA A 383 -10.54 -10.08 6.95
C ALA A 383 -9.57 -11.25 7.18
N SER A 384 -8.84 -11.66 6.15
CA SER A 384 -7.81 -12.72 6.27
C SER A 384 -6.61 -12.23 7.07
N VAL A 385 -6.07 -11.06 6.71
CA VAL A 385 -4.93 -10.45 7.40
C VAL A 385 -5.25 -10.17 8.87
N ALA A 386 -6.43 -9.62 9.17
CA ALA A 386 -6.83 -9.34 10.54
C ALA A 386 -6.92 -10.60 11.41
N ARG A 387 -7.36 -11.74 10.86
CA ARG A 387 -7.36 -13.03 11.58
C ARG A 387 -5.94 -13.52 11.90
N GLU A 388 -5.00 -13.34 10.98
CA GLU A 388 -3.59 -13.67 11.23
C GLU A 388 -2.99 -12.77 12.32
N VAL A 389 -3.27 -11.47 12.25
CA VAL A 389 -2.85 -10.50 13.28
C VAL A 389 -3.46 -10.85 14.63
N ALA A 390 -4.76 -11.15 14.66
CA ALA A 390 -5.49 -11.54 15.87
C ALA A 390 -4.90 -12.79 16.51
N SER A 391 -4.61 -13.84 15.72
CA SER A 391 -3.97 -15.07 16.22
C SER A 391 -2.63 -14.77 16.93
N VAL A 392 -1.80 -13.90 16.33
CA VAL A 392 -0.51 -13.52 16.94
C VAL A 392 -0.71 -12.73 18.23
N ILE A 393 -1.69 -11.82 18.27
CA ILE A 393 -2.01 -11.04 19.46
C ILE A 393 -2.45 -11.99 20.58
N ASP A 394 -3.42 -12.86 20.33
CA ASP A 394 -3.97 -13.79 21.30
C ASP A 394 -2.90 -14.74 21.87
N GLU A 395 -2.05 -15.29 21.00
CA GLU A 395 -0.94 -16.14 21.42
C GLU A 395 0.08 -15.41 22.31
N ALA A 396 0.37 -14.14 21.97
CA ALA A 396 1.34 -13.34 22.72
C ALA A 396 0.81 -12.85 24.08
N VAL A 397 -0.49 -12.57 24.16
CA VAL A 397 -1.16 -12.15 25.42
C VAL A 397 -1.42 -13.33 26.36
N ALA A 398 -1.57 -14.54 25.81
CA ALA A 398 -1.78 -15.76 26.61
C ALA A 398 -0.50 -16.29 27.31
N ARG A 399 0.68 -15.83 26.91
CA ARG A 399 2.00 -16.18 27.49
C ARG A 399 2.35 -15.32 28.68
#